data_188efb25b718839a2a7f990d4b8069a7
#
_entry.id   188efb25b718839a2a7f990d4b8069a7
#
_cell.length_a   1.000
_cell.length_b   1.000
_cell.length_c   1.000
_cell.angle_alpha   90.00
_cell.angle_beta   90.00
_cell.angle_gamma   90.00
#
_symmetry.space_group_name_H-M   'P 1'
#
loop_
_entity.id
_entity.type
_entity.pdbx_description
1 polymer ?
#
loop_
_entity_poly.entity_id
_entity_poly.type
_entity_poly.pdbx_seq_one_letter_code
_entity_poly.pdbx_strand_id
1 'polypeptide(L)'
;MEQEKLTPMQAYKIGDIINYKVKSLFTNYCELIDEKTEITSYLQGTAKLVLFKGQTVKCRVLAVSEKHPKIELVDISEFEQSIDNLTEGKLTELLESREIS
;
A
#
# COMPACT_ATOMS: atom_id res chain seq x y z
N MET A 1 14.37 3.00 -26.83
CA MET A 1 14.98 2.90 -26.00
C MET A 1 14.36 2.60 -24.90
N GLU A 2 14.71 2.00 -24.25
CA GLU A 2 14.03 1.66 -23.30
C GLU A 2 14.27 2.49 -22.21
N GLN A 3 13.45 2.57 -21.40
CA GLN A 3 13.57 3.23 -20.34
C GLN A 3 14.32 2.57 -19.36
N GLU A 4 15.19 3.15 -18.70
CA GLU A 4 15.86 2.54 -17.70
C GLU A 4 15.12 2.68 -16.47
N LYS A 5 14.86 1.63 -15.73
CA LYS A 5 14.16 1.71 -14.51
C LYS A 5 15.09 2.20 -13.45
N LEU A 6 14.60 3.02 -12.55
CA LEU A 6 15.40 3.49 -11.43
C LEU A 6 15.61 2.37 -10.43
N THR A 7 16.75 2.36 -9.80
CA THR A 7 16.97 1.44 -8.68
C THR A 7 16.44 2.14 -7.44
N PRO A 8 16.19 1.41 -6.37
CA PRO A 8 15.73 2.05 -5.15
C PRO A 8 16.71 3.10 -4.64
N MET A 9 18.01 2.86 -4.83
CA MET A 9 18.99 3.81 -4.34
C MET A 9 18.94 5.11 -5.12
N GLN A 10 18.46 5.07 -6.35
CA GLN A 10 18.32 6.26 -7.15
C GLN A 10 17.01 6.97 -6.88
N ALA A 11 15.99 6.21 -6.59
CA ALA A 11 14.65 6.75 -6.46
C ALA A 11 14.29 7.25 -5.07
N TYR A 12 14.86 6.67 -4.04
CA TYR A 12 14.44 6.93 -2.69
C TYR A 12 15.57 7.33 -1.78
N LYS A 13 15.20 8.05 -0.71
CA LYS A 13 16.14 8.36 0.34
C LYS A 13 15.55 7.85 1.63
N ILE A 14 16.41 7.52 2.57
CA ILE A 14 15.92 7.06 3.88
C ILE A 14 15.08 8.17 4.48
N GLY A 15 13.92 7.79 4.97
CA GLY A 15 12.98 8.73 5.53
C GLY A 15 11.87 9.16 4.57
N ASP A 16 12.00 8.83 3.30
CA ASP A 16 10.97 9.21 2.34
C ASP A 16 9.66 8.48 2.66
N ILE A 17 8.55 9.14 2.40
CA ILE A 17 7.24 8.54 2.55
C ILE A 17 6.71 8.27 1.14
N ILE A 18 6.42 7.03 0.86
CA ILE A 18 6.04 6.62 -0.48
C ILE A 18 4.63 6.03 -0.45
N ASN A 19 3.84 6.36 -1.43
CA ASN A 19 2.52 5.78 -1.57
C ASN A 19 2.64 4.57 -2.46
N TYR A 20 2.41 3.41 -1.88
CA TYR A 20 2.50 2.17 -2.62
C TYR A 20 1.12 1.59 -2.85
N LYS A 21 0.99 0.76 -3.86
CA LYS A 21 -0.22 0.00 -4.06
C LYS A 21 0.05 -1.44 -3.72
N VAL A 22 -0.92 -2.09 -3.10
CA VAL A 22 -0.79 -3.49 -2.74
C VAL A 22 -0.93 -4.31 -4.01
N LYS A 23 0.12 -5.05 -4.36
CA LYS A 23 0.13 -5.84 -5.56
C LYS A 23 -0.26 -7.27 -5.28
N SER A 24 0.26 -7.85 -4.24
CA SER A 24 -0.05 -9.23 -3.89
C SER A 24 -0.07 -9.38 -2.38
N LEU A 25 -0.92 -10.27 -1.88
CA LEU A 25 -1.04 -10.50 -0.46
C LEU A 25 -0.62 -11.91 -0.12
N PHE A 26 0.13 -12.04 0.97
CA PHE A 26 0.58 -13.33 1.45
C PHE A 26 0.27 -13.39 2.94
N THR A 27 0.58 -14.51 3.56
CA THR A 27 0.17 -14.74 4.95
C THR A 27 0.70 -13.69 5.92
N ASN A 28 1.96 -13.38 5.85
CA ASN A 28 2.54 -12.44 6.81
C ASN A 28 3.34 -11.35 6.14
N TYR A 29 3.13 -11.13 4.87
CA TYR A 29 3.78 -10.03 4.17
C TYR A 29 2.98 -9.74 2.91
N CYS A 30 3.25 -8.63 2.29
CA CYS A 30 2.61 -8.32 1.04
C CYS A 30 3.62 -7.66 0.12
N GLU A 31 3.33 -7.73 -1.16
CA GLU A 31 4.17 -7.11 -2.16
C GLU A 31 3.51 -5.81 -2.56
N LEU A 32 4.29 -4.75 -2.56
CA LEU A 32 3.80 -3.43 -2.89
C LEU A 32 4.52 -2.92 -4.12
N ILE A 33 3.89 -2.01 -4.83
CA ILE A 33 4.51 -1.43 -5.99
C ILE A 33 4.31 0.08 -5.97
N ASP A 34 5.37 0.80 -6.27
CA ASP A 34 5.32 2.24 -6.43
C ASP A 34 5.07 2.47 -7.91
N GLU A 35 3.87 2.88 -8.26
CA GLU A 35 3.51 2.98 -9.66
C GLU A 35 4.32 4.04 -10.41
N LYS A 36 4.90 4.99 -9.72
CA LYS A 36 5.67 6.00 -10.40
C LYS A 36 7.00 5.46 -10.87
N THR A 37 7.63 4.62 -10.10
CA THR A 37 8.95 4.10 -10.43
C THR A 37 8.92 2.66 -10.86
N GLU A 38 7.78 1.98 -10.60
CA GLU A 38 7.62 0.56 -10.88
C GLU A 38 8.55 -0.29 -10.01
N ILE A 39 8.99 0.25 -8.89
CA ILE A 39 9.83 -0.49 -7.95
C ILE A 39 8.91 -1.21 -6.98
N THR A 40 9.17 -2.50 -6.76
CA THR A 40 8.41 -3.27 -5.81
C THR A 40 9.13 -3.31 -4.48
N SER A 41 8.35 -3.51 -3.44
CA SER A 41 8.89 -3.64 -2.09
C SER A 41 8.04 -4.64 -1.35
N TYR A 42 8.52 -5.11 -0.23
CA TYR A 42 7.79 -6.09 0.55
C TYR A 42 7.57 -5.54 1.95
N LEU A 43 6.34 -5.55 2.40
CA LEU A 43 6.02 -5.11 3.75
C LEU A 43 5.81 -6.34 4.60
N GLN A 44 6.59 -6.47 5.66
CA GLN A 44 6.54 -7.65 6.51
C GLN A 44 5.59 -7.45 7.68
N GLY A 45 5.19 -8.53 8.30
CA GLY A 45 4.38 -8.43 9.51
C GLY A 45 2.95 -8.00 9.26
N THR A 46 2.39 -8.41 8.12
CA THR A 46 1.06 -7.95 7.77
C THR A 46 -0.04 -8.92 8.16
N ALA A 47 0.29 -9.99 8.89
CA ALA A 47 -0.72 -10.99 9.22
C ALA A 47 -1.92 -10.45 9.98
N LYS A 48 -1.72 -9.42 10.77
CA LYS A 48 -2.82 -8.87 11.54
C LYS A 48 -3.44 -7.64 10.92
N LEU A 49 -3.02 -7.29 9.72
CA LEU A 49 -3.57 -6.12 9.04
C LEU A 49 -4.61 -6.56 8.04
N VAL A 50 -5.58 -5.70 7.80
CA VAL A 50 -6.59 -5.99 6.81
C VAL A 50 -6.24 -5.17 5.59
N LEU A 51 -5.67 -5.82 4.58
CA LEU A 51 -5.23 -5.16 3.38
C LEU A 51 -5.88 -5.83 2.17
N PHE A 52 -6.03 -5.07 1.11
CA PHE A 52 -6.63 -5.59 -0.11
C PHE A 52 -5.79 -5.23 -1.31
N LYS A 53 -5.84 -6.04 -2.33
CA LYS A 53 -5.11 -5.75 -3.55
C LYS A 53 -5.62 -4.43 -4.11
N GLY A 54 -4.70 -3.60 -4.56
CA GLY A 54 -5.06 -2.30 -5.12
C GLY A 54 -5.17 -1.19 -4.12
N GLN A 55 -5.09 -1.54 -2.83
CA GLN A 55 -5.19 -0.54 -1.80
C GLN A 55 -3.92 0.29 -1.76
N THR A 56 -4.04 1.56 -1.44
CA THR A 56 -2.87 2.43 -1.32
C THR A 56 -2.44 2.49 0.14
N VAL A 57 -1.17 2.29 0.37
CA VAL A 57 -0.62 2.37 1.71
C VAL A 57 0.58 3.30 1.68
N LYS A 58 0.81 4.00 2.77
CA LYS A 58 1.96 4.88 2.89
C LYS A 58 3.01 4.19 3.70
N CYS A 59 4.24 4.19 3.22
CA CYS A 59 5.33 3.55 3.91
C CYS A 59 6.52 4.49 3.98
N ARG A 60 7.33 4.33 5.02
CA ARG A 60 8.53 5.11 5.18
C ARG A 60 9.72 4.25 4.79
N VAL A 61 10.64 4.83 4.07
CA VAL A 61 11.83 4.11 3.64
C VAL A 61 12.82 4.10 4.79
N LEU A 62 13.19 2.89 5.22
CA LEU A 62 14.12 2.72 6.32
C LEU A 62 15.54 2.49 5.83
N ALA A 63 15.68 1.86 4.68
CA ALA A 63 16.99 1.60 4.10
C ALA A 63 16.80 1.36 2.62
N VAL A 64 17.82 1.54 1.84
CA VAL A 64 17.73 1.30 0.41
C VAL A 64 18.80 0.34 -0.02
N SER A 65 18.52 -0.41 -1.06
CA SER A 65 19.47 -1.34 -1.62
C SER A 65 19.25 -1.34 -3.11
N GLU A 66 19.93 -2.19 -3.81
CA GLU A 66 19.79 -2.21 -5.26
C GLU A 66 18.50 -2.86 -5.72
N LYS A 67 17.92 -3.72 -4.92
CA LYS A 67 16.72 -4.41 -5.35
C LYS A 67 15.44 -3.86 -4.79
N HIS A 68 15.37 -3.69 -3.49
CA HIS A 68 14.15 -3.24 -2.87
C HIS A 68 14.49 -2.37 -1.68
N PRO A 69 13.73 -1.33 -1.43
CA PRO A 69 13.92 -0.57 -0.21
C PRO A 69 13.33 -1.35 0.95
N LYS A 70 13.85 -1.10 2.14
CA LYS A 70 13.28 -1.66 3.34
C LYS A 70 12.30 -0.62 3.83
N ILE A 71 11.09 -1.00 4.14
CA ILE A 71 10.04 -0.04 4.44
C ILE A 71 9.26 -0.43 5.67
N GLU A 72 8.57 0.54 6.25
CA GLU A 72 7.66 0.27 7.33
C GLU A 72 6.36 0.98 7.04
N LEU A 73 5.26 0.42 7.49
CA LEU A 73 3.95 0.98 7.25
C LEU A 73 3.75 2.23 8.08
N VAL A 74 3.23 3.28 7.47
CA VAL A 74 2.92 4.50 8.15
C VAL A 74 1.41 4.70 8.23
N ASP A 75 0.71 4.46 7.15
CA ASP A 75 -0.72 4.76 7.12
C ASP A 75 -1.42 4.00 6.01
N ILE A 76 -2.67 3.66 6.23
CA ILE A 76 -3.47 3.00 5.22
C ILE A 76 -4.78 3.73 5.02
N SER A 77 -4.81 5.02 5.29
CA SER A 77 -6.05 5.74 5.29
C SER A 77 -6.66 5.91 3.91
N GLU A 78 -5.86 5.78 2.89
CA GLU A 78 -6.40 5.96 1.56
C GLU A 78 -7.50 4.97 1.25
N PHE A 79 -7.34 3.74 1.72
CA PHE A 79 -8.37 2.73 1.48
C PHE A 79 -9.63 3.08 2.27
N GLU A 80 -9.47 3.56 3.48
CA GLU A 80 -10.60 3.92 4.27
C GLU A 80 -11.34 5.07 3.66
N GLN A 81 -10.65 6.02 3.09
CA GLN A 81 -11.31 7.11 2.45
C GLN A 81 -12.08 6.63 1.25
N SER A 82 -11.56 5.70 0.53
CA SER A 82 -12.28 5.18 -0.62
C SER A 82 -13.56 4.52 -0.18
N ILE A 83 -13.50 3.77 0.90
CA ILE A 83 -14.69 3.14 1.40
C ILE A 83 -15.69 4.16 1.84
N ASP A 84 -15.25 5.19 2.51
CA ASP A 84 -16.16 6.22 2.94
C ASP A 84 -16.83 6.88 1.75
N ASN A 85 -16.07 7.20 0.76
CA ASN A 85 -16.65 7.80 -0.41
C ASN A 85 -17.67 6.91 -1.04
N LEU A 86 -17.37 5.64 -1.10
CA LEU A 86 -18.28 4.75 -1.70
C LEU A 86 -19.50 4.73 -0.94
N THR A 87 -19.44 4.94 0.34
CA THR A 87 -20.53 4.64 1.11
C THR A 87 -21.22 5.74 1.64
N GLU A 88 -20.90 6.89 1.38
CA GLU A 88 -21.66 7.84 1.83
C GLU A 88 -22.97 7.29 1.85
N GLY A 89 -23.33 6.55 0.89
CA GLY A 89 -24.59 6.02 0.89
C GLY A 89 -24.55 4.57 0.98
N LYS A 90 -23.70 3.93 0.27
CA LYS A 90 -23.74 2.54 0.21
C LYS A 90 -23.43 1.80 1.43
N LEU A 91 -22.39 2.12 2.10
CA LEU A 91 -22.05 1.40 3.29
C LEU A 91 -23.10 1.63 4.34
N THR A 92 -23.59 2.83 4.42
CA THR A 92 -24.63 3.11 5.38
C THR A 92 -25.83 2.24 5.10
N GLU A 93 -26.20 2.14 3.87
CA GLU A 93 -27.31 1.30 3.53
C GLU A 93 -27.05 -0.14 3.89
N LEU A 94 -25.87 -0.62 3.61
CA LEU A 94 -25.56 -1.99 3.91
C LEU A 94 -25.57 -2.24 5.40
N LEU A 95 -25.01 -1.32 6.16
CA LEU A 95 -24.99 -1.50 7.58
C LEU A 95 -26.38 -1.42 8.16
N GLU A 96 -27.17 -0.50 7.68
CA GLU A 96 -28.51 -0.41 8.16
C GLU A 96 -29.30 -1.63 7.82
N SER A 97 -29.11 -2.14 6.64
CA SER A 97 -29.83 -3.34 6.26
C SER A 97 -29.44 -4.48 7.16
N ARG A 98 -28.18 -4.58 7.49
CA ARG A 98 -27.80 -5.65 8.34
C ARG A 98 -28.31 -5.48 9.72
N GLU A 99 -28.34 -4.28 10.20
CA GLU A 99 -28.83 -4.07 11.52
C GLU A 99 -30.29 -4.32 11.61
N ILE A 100 -31.00 -3.95 10.61
CA ILE A 100 -32.40 -4.15 10.60
C ILE A 100 -32.71 -5.59 10.51
N SER A 101 -31.95 -6.29 9.74
CA SER A 101 -32.20 -7.71 9.62
C SER A 101 -31.46 -8.42 10.73
#